data_292a7f3210fa7274a61c26327c80c8cd
#
_entry.id   292a7f3210fa7274a61c26327c80c8cd
#
_cell.length_a   1.000
_cell.length_b   1.000
_cell.length_c   1.000
_cell.angle_alpha   90.00
_cell.angle_beta   90.00
_cell.angle_gamma   90.00
#
_symmetry.space_group_name_H-M   'P 1'
#
loop_
_entity.id
_entity.type
_entity.pdbx_description
1 polymer ?
#
loop_
_entity_poly.entity_id
_entity_poly.type
_entity_poly.pdbx_seq_one_letter_code
_entity_poly.pdbx_strand_id
1 'polypeptide(L)'
;MAQSIEQRLAGYQRRYRELAAELADLGYIAAGSITQRSTRCGTPSCRCHADPPQLHGPYWQWTAKVNGKTVTRRLSQTDAKLYQEWISNDRKLRKTITRMRQVAAKASELMITKANKAKV
;
A
#
# COMPACT_ATOMS: atom_id res chain seq x y z
N MET A 1 36.22 6.44 12.79
CA MET A 1 36.27 5.35 13.78
C MET A 1 35.07 4.43 13.62
N ALA A 2 35.31 3.14 13.81
CA ALA A 2 34.22 2.17 13.71
C ALA A 2 33.28 2.28 14.91
N GLN A 3 31.98 2.21 14.69
CA GLN A 3 30.99 2.19 15.76
C GLN A 3 30.99 0.83 16.46
N SER A 4 30.77 0.82 17.76
CA SER A 4 30.55 -0.40 18.52
C SER A 4 29.23 -1.07 18.11
N ILE A 5 29.06 -2.35 18.47
CA ILE A 5 27.80 -3.06 18.24
C ILE A 5 26.66 -2.34 18.95
N GLU A 6 26.86 -1.88 20.17
CA GLU A 6 25.87 -1.14 20.95
C GLU A 6 25.44 0.16 20.28
N GLN A 7 26.40 0.92 19.75
CA GLN A 7 26.10 2.16 19.02
C GLN A 7 25.30 1.89 17.74
N ARG A 8 25.66 0.83 17.01
CA ARG A 8 24.95 0.45 15.79
C ARG A 8 23.52 -0.03 16.10
N LEU A 9 23.35 -0.83 17.16
CA LEU A 9 22.03 -1.30 17.60
C LEU A 9 21.15 -0.12 18.03
N ALA A 10 21.71 0.84 18.77
CA ALA A 10 20.97 2.04 19.16
C ALA A 10 20.50 2.83 17.95
N GLY A 11 21.33 2.94 16.91
CA GLY A 11 20.97 3.60 15.66
C GLY A 11 19.84 2.88 14.92
N TYR A 12 19.91 1.55 14.82
CA TYR A 12 18.85 0.76 14.20
C TYR A 12 17.54 0.85 15.00
N GLN A 13 17.60 0.81 16.33
CA GLN A 13 16.42 0.94 17.17
C GLN A 13 15.75 2.30 16.98
N ARG A 14 16.54 3.36 16.94
CA ARG A 14 16.00 4.72 16.68
C ARG A 14 15.32 4.78 15.31
N ARG A 15 15.98 4.27 14.29
CA ARG A 15 15.43 4.28 12.93
C ARG A 15 14.15 3.46 12.83
N TYR A 16 14.13 2.29 13.49
CA TYR A 16 12.94 1.44 13.53
C TYR A 16 11.75 2.17 14.16
N ARG A 17 11.97 2.85 15.27
CA ARG A 17 10.92 3.61 15.97
C ARG A 17 10.42 4.80 15.17
N GLU A 18 11.31 5.48 14.44
CA GLU A 18 10.91 6.56 13.54
C GLU A 18 9.99 6.05 12.45
N LEU A 19 10.31 4.89 11.87
CA LEU A 19 9.46 4.26 10.86
C LEU A 19 8.11 3.83 11.44
N ALA A 20 8.12 3.25 12.63
CA ALA A 20 6.87 2.86 13.32
C ALA A 20 5.99 4.08 13.61
N ALA A 21 6.58 5.20 13.96
CA ALA A 21 5.86 6.46 14.21
C ALA A 21 5.17 6.96 12.92
N GLU A 22 5.77 6.77 11.76
CA GLU A 22 5.14 7.12 10.48
C GLU A 22 3.83 6.34 10.27
N LEU A 23 3.76 5.09 10.73
CA LEU A 23 2.54 4.28 10.62
C LEU A 23 1.40 4.84 11.49
N ALA A 24 1.73 5.40 12.64
CA ALA A 24 0.74 5.98 13.55
C ALA A 24 0.03 7.19 12.94
N ASP A 25 0.69 7.89 12.03
CA ASP A 25 0.15 9.10 11.39
C ASP A 25 -0.65 8.80 10.11
N LEU A 26 -0.71 7.55 9.68
CA LEU A 26 -1.47 7.19 8.49
C LEU A 26 -2.96 7.33 8.72
N GLY A 27 -3.69 7.84 7.71
CA GLY A 27 -5.14 7.74 7.66
C GLY A 27 -5.59 6.34 7.31
N TYR A 28 -6.88 6.19 6.99
CA TYR A 28 -7.44 4.89 6.62
C TYR A 28 -6.70 4.31 5.42
N ILE A 29 -6.65 3.00 5.37
CA ILE A 29 -6.01 2.24 4.29
C ILE A 29 -7.05 1.40 3.55
N ALA A 30 -6.85 1.25 2.25
CA ALA A 30 -7.66 0.36 1.43
C ALA A 30 -6.78 -0.35 0.41
N ALA A 31 -7.04 -1.63 0.22
CA ALA A 31 -6.42 -2.40 -0.83
C ALA A 31 -7.13 -2.16 -2.17
N GLY A 32 -6.51 -2.58 -3.26
CA GLY A 32 -7.13 -2.57 -4.58
C GLY A 32 -6.62 -1.46 -5.48
N SER A 33 -7.37 -1.21 -6.54
CA SER A 33 -7.02 -0.21 -7.54
C SER A 33 -8.24 0.58 -7.97
N ILE A 34 -8.00 1.80 -8.43
CA ILE A 34 -9.01 2.69 -8.99
C ILE A 34 -8.72 2.89 -10.47
N THR A 35 -9.73 2.69 -11.31
CA THR A 35 -9.65 2.93 -12.75
C THR A 35 -10.87 3.69 -13.23
N GLN A 36 -10.71 4.40 -14.34
CA GLN A 36 -11.85 4.94 -15.08
C GLN A 36 -12.17 4.02 -16.25
N ARG A 37 -13.46 3.75 -16.45
CA ARG A 37 -13.90 2.92 -17.56
C ARG A 37 -15.09 3.56 -18.25
N SER A 38 -15.08 3.46 -19.58
CA SER A 38 -16.22 3.75 -20.43
C SER A 38 -16.77 2.42 -20.95
N THR A 39 -18.08 2.27 -20.97
CA THR A 39 -18.71 0.99 -21.23
C THR A 39 -19.81 1.10 -22.28
N ARG A 40 -20.17 -0.06 -22.88
CA ARG A 40 -21.38 -0.22 -23.69
C ARG A 40 -22.47 -0.85 -22.83
N CYS A 41 -23.72 -0.49 -23.10
CA CYS A 41 -24.85 -1.10 -22.42
C CYS A 41 -25.39 -2.30 -23.22
N GLY A 42 -26.36 -3.03 -22.64
CA GLY A 42 -26.97 -4.19 -23.29
C GLY A 42 -28.03 -3.85 -24.32
N THR A 43 -28.36 -2.58 -24.55
CA THR A 43 -29.38 -2.14 -25.48
C THR A 43 -28.80 -1.95 -26.88
N PRO A 44 -29.12 -2.80 -27.89
CA PRO A 44 -28.48 -2.71 -29.20
C PRO A 44 -28.72 -1.40 -29.94
N SER A 45 -29.83 -0.73 -29.67
CA SER A 45 -30.19 0.55 -30.32
C SER A 45 -29.53 1.76 -29.65
N CYS A 46 -28.77 1.57 -28.57
CA CYS A 46 -28.12 2.66 -27.88
C CYS A 46 -26.96 3.21 -28.73
N ARG A 47 -26.75 4.53 -28.65
CA ARG A 47 -25.66 5.23 -29.35
C ARG A 47 -24.27 4.68 -28.99
N CYS A 48 -24.13 3.97 -27.87
CA CYS A 48 -22.86 3.34 -27.50
C CYS A 48 -22.47 2.20 -28.46
N HIS A 49 -23.43 1.67 -29.23
CA HIS A 49 -23.23 0.68 -30.28
C HIS A 49 -23.17 1.28 -31.70
N ALA A 50 -23.18 2.61 -31.79
CA ALA A 50 -23.06 3.32 -33.07
C ALA A 50 -21.59 3.28 -33.56
N ASP A 51 -21.40 3.72 -34.81
CA ASP A 51 -20.10 3.86 -35.44
C ASP A 51 -19.90 5.32 -35.87
N PRO A 52 -19.02 6.14 -35.21
CA PRO A 52 -18.22 5.80 -34.03
C PRO A 52 -19.07 5.64 -32.77
N PRO A 53 -18.68 4.76 -31.84
CA PRO A 53 -19.46 4.53 -30.62
C PRO A 53 -19.37 5.71 -29.65
N GLN A 54 -20.51 6.04 -29.05
CA GLN A 54 -20.59 7.00 -27.95
C GLN A 54 -20.77 6.23 -26.65
N LEU A 55 -19.64 5.90 -25.99
CA LEU A 55 -19.65 5.08 -24.80
C LEU A 55 -20.25 5.79 -23.60
N HIS A 56 -20.78 4.99 -22.67
CA HIS A 56 -21.25 5.48 -21.37
C HIS A 56 -20.05 5.70 -20.45
N GLY A 57 -20.12 6.73 -19.62
CA GLY A 57 -19.07 7.08 -18.69
C GLY A 57 -18.29 8.31 -19.09
N PRO A 58 -17.03 8.45 -18.65
CA PRO A 58 -16.30 7.45 -17.85
C PRO A 58 -16.84 7.30 -16.44
N TYR A 59 -16.75 6.08 -15.92
CA TYR A 59 -17.11 5.75 -14.54
C TYR A 59 -15.87 5.40 -13.75
N TRP A 60 -15.83 5.83 -12.50
CA TRP A 60 -14.80 5.39 -11.56
C TRP A 60 -15.17 4.01 -11.04
N GLN A 61 -14.17 3.15 -10.92
CA GLN A 61 -14.36 1.77 -10.49
C GLN A 61 -13.23 1.36 -9.56
N TRP A 62 -13.61 0.81 -8.39
CA TRP A 62 -12.67 0.19 -7.47
C TRP A 62 -12.72 -1.31 -7.63
N THR A 63 -11.55 -1.94 -7.67
CA THR A 63 -11.42 -3.40 -7.77
C THR A 63 -10.41 -3.88 -6.74
N ALA A 64 -10.77 -4.90 -5.99
CA ALA A 64 -9.91 -5.52 -4.99
C ALA A 64 -10.26 -6.99 -4.81
N LYS A 65 -9.31 -7.75 -4.26
CA LYS A 65 -9.60 -9.12 -3.82
C LYS A 65 -10.06 -9.08 -2.37
N VAL A 66 -11.23 -9.65 -2.10
CA VAL A 66 -11.81 -9.77 -0.78
C VAL A 66 -12.12 -11.25 -0.54
N ASN A 67 -11.48 -11.84 0.46
CA ASN A 67 -11.62 -13.27 0.77
C ASN A 67 -11.39 -14.18 -0.45
N GLY A 68 -10.36 -13.87 -1.24
CA GLY A 68 -9.99 -14.65 -2.43
C GLY A 68 -10.83 -14.37 -3.67
N LYS A 69 -11.85 -13.52 -3.59
CA LYS A 69 -12.73 -13.17 -4.72
C LYS A 69 -12.48 -11.74 -5.18
N THR A 70 -12.54 -11.52 -6.48
CA THR A 70 -12.46 -10.17 -7.03
C THR A 70 -13.79 -9.46 -6.82
N VAL A 71 -13.74 -8.33 -6.13
CA VAL A 71 -14.89 -7.46 -5.90
C VAL A 71 -14.69 -6.19 -6.70
N THR A 72 -15.73 -5.77 -7.41
CA THR A 72 -15.73 -4.55 -8.21
C THR A 72 -16.87 -3.65 -7.77
N ARG A 73 -16.59 -2.39 -7.55
CA ARG A 73 -17.60 -1.41 -7.12
C ARG A 73 -17.46 -0.14 -7.96
N ARG A 74 -18.60 0.35 -8.49
CA ARG A 74 -18.65 1.65 -9.14
C ARG A 74 -18.65 2.73 -8.06
N LEU A 75 -17.89 3.80 -8.29
CA LEU A 75 -17.74 4.90 -7.34
C LEU A 75 -18.17 6.21 -7.97
N SER A 76 -18.74 7.10 -7.15
CA SER A 76 -18.89 8.51 -7.51
C SER A 76 -17.50 9.16 -7.56
N GLN A 77 -17.41 10.36 -8.14
CA GLN A 77 -16.15 11.11 -8.17
C GLN A 77 -15.64 11.40 -6.76
N THR A 78 -16.53 11.74 -5.84
CA THR A 78 -16.18 11.97 -4.43
C THR A 78 -15.63 10.72 -3.77
N ASP A 79 -16.33 9.59 -3.95
CA ASP A 79 -15.88 8.31 -3.37
C ASP A 79 -14.55 7.86 -3.96
N ALA A 80 -14.35 8.11 -5.27
CA ALA A 80 -13.09 7.76 -5.93
C ALA A 80 -11.91 8.52 -5.33
N LYS A 81 -12.08 9.79 -4.99
CA LYS A 81 -11.03 10.59 -4.33
C LYS A 81 -10.68 10.03 -2.96
N LEU A 82 -11.68 9.60 -2.19
CA LEU A 82 -11.46 8.98 -0.89
C LEU A 82 -10.69 7.67 -1.03
N TYR A 83 -11.10 6.80 -1.95
CA TYR A 83 -10.39 5.54 -2.19
C TYR A 83 -8.96 5.76 -2.70
N GLN A 84 -8.73 6.76 -3.53
CA GLN A 84 -7.38 7.10 -3.99
C GLN A 84 -6.47 7.46 -2.82
N GLU A 85 -6.97 8.24 -1.87
CA GLU A 85 -6.24 8.58 -0.65
C GLU A 85 -5.97 7.34 0.19
N TRP A 86 -6.98 6.51 0.42
CA TRP A 86 -6.84 5.30 1.24
C TRP A 86 -5.91 4.29 0.62
N ILE A 87 -5.93 4.13 -0.70
CA ILE A 87 -5.02 3.25 -1.43
C ILE A 87 -3.59 3.78 -1.37
N SER A 88 -3.42 5.10 -1.48
CA SER A 88 -2.12 5.75 -1.32
C SER A 88 -1.56 5.52 0.09
N ASN A 89 -2.40 5.62 1.12
CA ASN A 89 -2.02 5.33 2.50
C ASN A 89 -1.57 3.87 2.65
N ASP A 90 -2.28 2.93 2.04
CA ASP A 90 -1.93 1.50 2.07
C ASP A 90 -0.58 1.25 1.40
N ARG A 91 -0.31 1.91 0.30
CA ARG A 91 0.97 1.82 -0.40
C ARG A 91 2.11 2.33 0.49
N LYS A 92 1.89 3.45 1.17
CA LYS A 92 2.86 4.02 2.12
C LYS A 92 3.09 3.07 3.30
N LEU A 93 2.03 2.46 3.84
CA LEU A 93 2.13 1.47 4.90
C LEU A 93 3.02 0.30 4.49
N ARG A 94 2.79 -0.26 3.30
CA ARG A 94 3.58 -1.40 2.80
C ARG A 94 5.04 -1.04 2.61
N LYS A 95 5.34 0.13 2.08
CA LYS A 95 6.72 0.63 1.93
C LYS A 95 7.40 0.78 3.29
N THR A 96 6.71 1.35 4.25
CA THR A 96 7.25 1.59 5.59
C THR A 96 7.51 0.26 6.29
N ILE A 97 6.59 -0.71 6.20
CA ILE A 97 6.79 -2.05 6.76
C ILE A 97 8.01 -2.73 6.14
N THR A 98 8.20 -2.60 4.82
CA THR A 98 9.38 -3.16 4.15
C THR A 98 10.68 -2.57 4.73
N ARG A 99 10.72 -1.26 4.95
CA ARG A 99 11.86 -0.58 5.57
C ARG A 99 12.09 -1.04 7.00
N MET A 100 11.00 -1.20 7.77
CA MET A 100 11.08 -1.71 9.14
C MET A 100 11.67 -3.12 9.17
N ARG A 101 11.26 -3.99 8.26
CA ARG A 101 11.83 -5.34 8.15
C ARG A 101 13.31 -5.31 7.81
N GLN A 102 13.73 -4.42 6.93
CA GLN A 102 15.15 -4.27 6.57
C GLN A 102 15.99 -3.83 7.76
N VAL A 103 15.52 -2.86 8.52
CA VAL A 103 16.21 -2.40 9.74
C VAL A 103 16.24 -3.50 10.79
N ALA A 104 15.11 -4.17 11.01
CA ALA A 104 15.00 -5.27 11.97
C ALA A 104 15.93 -6.43 11.62
N ALA A 105 16.08 -6.75 10.33
CA ALA A 105 16.99 -7.80 9.88
C ALA A 105 18.46 -7.47 10.25
N LYS A 106 18.87 -6.23 10.02
CA LYS A 106 20.23 -5.78 10.38
C LYS A 106 20.46 -5.79 11.87
N ALA A 107 19.48 -5.30 12.64
CA ALA A 107 19.55 -5.31 14.10
C ALA A 107 19.60 -6.73 14.65
N SER A 108 18.78 -7.63 14.09
CA SER A 108 18.71 -9.04 14.49
C SER A 108 20.05 -9.75 14.31
N GLU A 109 20.72 -9.53 13.18
CA GLU A 109 22.04 -10.12 12.93
C GLU A 109 23.07 -9.68 13.97
N LEU A 110 23.07 -8.38 14.33
CA LEU A 110 23.97 -7.87 15.36
C LEU A 110 23.64 -8.42 16.73
N MET A 111 22.35 -8.54 17.07
CA MET A 111 21.90 -9.10 18.33
C MET A 111 22.34 -10.58 18.48
N ILE A 112 22.20 -11.34 17.43
CA ILE A 112 22.62 -12.75 17.40
C ILE A 112 24.14 -12.84 17.54
N THR A 113 24.89 -12.03 16.81
CA THR A 113 26.35 -11.97 16.90
C THR A 113 26.80 -11.64 18.31
N LYS A 114 26.19 -10.64 18.95
CA LYS A 114 26.49 -10.25 20.32
C LYS A 114 26.20 -11.38 21.30
N ALA A 115 25.06 -12.04 21.16
CA ALA A 115 24.68 -13.16 22.03
C ALA A 115 25.68 -14.32 21.90
N ASN A 116 26.10 -14.64 20.67
CA ASN A 116 27.07 -15.73 20.44
C ASN A 116 28.45 -15.40 21.04
N LYS A 117 28.89 -14.16 20.94
CA LYS A 117 30.14 -13.73 21.55
C LYS A 117 30.09 -13.82 23.08
N ALA A 118 28.93 -13.53 23.67
CA ALA A 118 28.76 -13.58 25.13
C ALA A 118 28.77 -15.03 25.66
N LYS A 119 28.55 -16.02 24.82
CA LYS A 119 28.54 -17.46 25.18
C LYS A 119 29.93 -18.11 25.19
N VAL A 120 30.94 -17.43 24.70
CA VAL A 120 32.33 -17.96 24.62
C VAL A 120 33.08 -17.76 25.92
#